data_8063b0b49f7fecdc84dc397d65f143c1
#
_entry.id   8063b0b49f7fecdc84dc397d65f143c1
#
_cell.length_a   1.000
_cell.length_b   1.000
_cell.length_c   1.000
_cell.angle_alpha   90.00
_cell.angle_beta   90.00
_cell.angle_gamma   90.00
#
_symmetry.space_group_name_H-M   'P 1'
#
loop_
_entity.id
_entity.type
_entity.pdbx_description
1 polymer ?
#
loop_
_entity_poly.entity_id
_entity_poly.type
_entity_poly.pdbx_seq_one_letter_code
_entity_poly.pdbx_strand_id
1 'polypeptide(L)'
;MKKIISILLAAVMVMALLAGCGSKNSDKTNDNNTPNNNQNTELSGSVSTNGSTSMDKVIGALREQFMADHKNVTVTYDPTGSGSGIEAVKNGTADIGLASRSLKDQEKADGLTETVIALDGIAVIVNAQSKVTDLTVEQIAKIFTGEITDWSEVGGDPGAISC
;
A
#
# COMPACT_ATOMS: atom_id res chain seq x y z
N MET A 1 23.37 35.97 -40.00
CA MET A 1 21.92 36.11 -40.26
C MET A 1 21.04 35.21 -39.41
N LYS A 2 21.40 33.94 -39.15
CA LYS A 2 20.56 33.02 -38.34
C LYS A 2 20.44 33.38 -36.84
N LYS A 3 21.44 34.03 -36.23
CA LYS A 3 21.47 34.42 -34.80
C LYS A 3 20.65 35.68 -34.48
N ILE A 4 20.39 36.53 -35.43
CA ILE A 4 19.64 37.78 -35.25
C ILE A 4 18.13 37.54 -35.34
N ILE A 5 17.71 36.53 -36.09
CA ILE A 5 16.29 36.14 -36.21
C ILE A 5 15.77 35.51 -34.92
N SER A 6 16.61 34.73 -34.21
CA SER A 6 16.23 34.12 -32.90
C SER A 6 16.02 35.15 -31.78
N ILE A 7 16.73 36.26 -31.79
CA ILE A 7 16.61 37.32 -30.77
C ILE A 7 15.36 38.16 -30.99
N LEU A 8 14.97 38.39 -32.27
CA LEU A 8 13.75 39.11 -32.62
C LEU A 8 12.45 38.32 -32.28
N LEU A 9 12.51 36.98 -32.37
CA LEU A 9 11.35 36.16 -32.01
C LEU A 9 11.11 36.10 -30.49
N ALA A 10 12.16 36.19 -29.68
CA ALA A 10 12.06 36.22 -28.21
C ALA A 10 11.51 37.54 -27.69
N ALA A 11 11.75 38.67 -28.35
CA ALA A 11 11.29 39.99 -27.93
C ALA A 11 9.77 40.21 -28.17
N VAL A 12 9.18 39.53 -29.14
CA VAL A 12 7.73 39.64 -29.43
C VAL A 12 6.88 38.87 -28.44
N MET A 13 7.39 37.80 -27.80
CA MET A 13 6.65 37.04 -26.80
C MET A 13 6.54 37.72 -25.42
N VAL A 14 7.43 38.64 -25.10
CA VAL A 14 7.43 39.34 -23.77
C VAL A 14 6.46 40.51 -23.74
N MET A 15 6.02 41.05 -24.88
CA MET A 15 5.08 42.19 -24.93
C MET A 15 3.59 41.82 -24.88
N ALA A 16 3.24 40.55 -24.92
CA ALA A 16 1.84 40.10 -24.88
C ALA A 16 1.26 39.88 -23.48
N LEU A 17 2.04 40.08 -22.39
CA LEU A 17 1.63 39.78 -21.01
C LEU A 17 1.30 41.00 -20.15
N LEU A 18 1.22 42.23 -20.71
CA LEU A 18 1.04 43.48 -19.96
C LEU A 18 -0.25 44.24 -20.25
N ALA A 19 -1.25 43.62 -20.90
CA ALA A 19 -2.52 44.31 -21.16
C ALA A 19 -3.67 43.56 -20.47
N GLY A 20 -3.88 43.80 -19.18
CA GLY A 20 -5.00 43.18 -18.45
C GLY A 20 -5.14 43.67 -17.01
N CYS A 21 -5.16 44.99 -16.79
CA CYS A 21 -5.60 45.56 -15.52
C CYS A 21 -6.40 46.83 -15.74
N GLY A 22 -7.65 46.80 -15.33
CA GLY A 22 -8.42 48.05 -15.14
C GLY A 22 -9.91 47.87 -15.30
N SER A 23 -10.64 47.67 -14.20
CA SER A 23 -11.78 48.54 -13.92
C SER A 23 -12.26 48.40 -12.48
N LYS A 24 -12.28 49.53 -11.80
CA LYS A 24 -12.93 49.76 -10.50
C LYS A 24 -14.46 49.64 -10.63
N ASN A 25 -15.11 49.04 -9.63
CA ASN A 25 -16.20 49.75 -8.98
C ASN A 25 -16.42 49.22 -7.56
N SER A 26 -16.54 50.18 -6.64
CA SER A 26 -16.89 49.98 -5.25
C SER A 26 -18.41 49.73 -5.15
N ASP A 27 -18.82 48.73 -4.37
CA ASP A 27 -19.96 48.94 -3.47
C ASP A 27 -19.87 47.94 -2.31
N LYS A 28 -20.10 48.51 -1.12
CA LYS A 28 -20.12 47.78 0.15
C LYS A 28 -21.46 47.05 0.29
N THR A 29 -21.44 45.77 0.53
CA THR A 29 -22.46 45.13 1.35
C THR A 29 -21.83 43.99 2.11
N ASN A 30 -22.03 44.02 3.40
CA ASN A 30 -21.55 43.11 4.40
C ASN A 30 -22.42 41.83 4.31
N ASP A 31 -21.85 40.71 3.87
CA ASP A 31 -22.46 39.41 4.09
C ASP A 31 -21.38 38.43 4.45
N ASN A 32 -21.40 38.01 5.72
CA ASN A 32 -20.67 36.89 6.26
C ASN A 32 -21.22 35.61 5.62
N ASN A 33 -20.72 35.27 4.45
CA ASN A 33 -20.79 33.93 3.90
C ASN A 33 -19.36 33.41 3.71
N THR A 34 -18.87 32.67 4.70
CA THR A 34 -17.74 31.79 4.50
C THR A 34 -18.13 30.77 3.41
N PRO A 35 -17.53 30.78 2.25
CA PRO A 35 -17.74 29.69 1.29
C PRO A 35 -17.13 28.45 1.91
N ASN A 36 -17.99 27.57 2.38
CA ASN A 36 -17.61 26.19 2.66
C ASN A 36 -17.32 25.56 1.29
N ASN A 37 -16.08 25.79 0.81
CA ASN A 37 -15.60 25.26 -0.45
C ASN A 37 -15.24 23.78 -0.23
N ASN A 38 -16.26 22.95 0.02
CA ASN A 38 -16.22 21.52 -0.22
C ASN A 38 -16.19 21.31 -1.74
N GLN A 39 -15.09 21.70 -2.38
CA GLN A 39 -14.74 21.12 -3.66
C GLN A 39 -14.41 19.65 -3.37
N ASN A 40 -15.42 18.82 -3.53
CA ASN A 40 -15.27 17.39 -3.68
C ASN A 40 -14.51 17.19 -5.00
N THR A 41 -13.18 17.39 -4.97
CA THR A 41 -12.31 17.09 -6.11
C THR A 41 -12.37 15.58 -6.27
N GLU A 42 -13.12 15.14 -7.27
CA GLU A 42 -13.26 13.74 -7.60
C GLU A 42 -11.86 13.17 -7.87
N LEU A 43 -11.48 12.17 -7.07
CA LEU A 43 -10.18 11.51 -7.20
C LEU A 43 -10.07 10.84 -8.57
N SER A 44 -8.93 10.97 -9.23
CA SER A 44 -8.66 10.32 -10.49
C SER A 44 -7.19 9.91 -10.61
N GLY A 45 -6.92 8.86 -11.35
CA GLY A 45 -5.57 8.34 -11.58
C GLY A 45 -5.46 6.84 -11.37
N SER A 46 -4.23 6.36 -11.22
CA SER A 46 -3.95 4.94 -10.97
C SER A 46 -3.05 4.79 -9.74
N VAL A 47 -3.29 3.72 -8.99
CA VAL A 47 -2.46 3.27 -7.87
C VAL A 47 -2.03 1.83 -8.16
N SER A 48 -0.73 1.59 -8.19
CA SER A 48 -0.15 0.26 -8.33
C SER A 48 0.20 -0.31 -6.97
N THR A 49 -0.27 -1.53 -6.69
CA THR A 49 0.06 -2.25 -5.45
C THR A 49 0.70 -3.59 -5.78
N ASN A 50 1.69 -3.99 -4.99
CA ASN A 50 2.43 -5.23 -5.18
C ASN A 50 2.76 -5.85 -3.83
N GLY A 51 2.72 -7.18 -3.71
CA GLY A 51 3.24 -7.82 -2.51
C GLY A 51 2.50 -9.08 -2.03
N SER A 52 2.26 -9.13 -0.72
CA SER A 52 1.83 -10.32 0.00
C SER A 52 0.62 -11.03 -0.60
N THR A 53 0.79 -12.29 -0.98
CA THR A 53 -0.28 -13.17 -1.47
C THR A 53 -1.33 -13.48 -0.39
N SER A 54 -0.95 -13.46 0.89
CA SER A 54 -1.89 -13.67 2.00
C SER A 54 -2.93 -12.55 2.12
N MET A 55 -2.65 -11.37 1.55
CA MET A 55 -3.55 -10.22 1.59
C MET A 55 -4.53 -10.18 0.40
N ASP A 56 -4.47 -11.13 -0.52
CA ASP A 56 -5.23 -11.11 -1.78
C ASP A 56 -6.72 -10.84 -1.57
N LYS A 57 -7.37 -11.57 -0.68
CA LYS A 57 -8.81 -11.41 -0.44
C LYS A 57 -9.17 -10.05 0.15
N VAL A 58 -8.40 -9.58 1.12
CA VAL A 58 -8.67 -8.30 1.79
C VAL A 58 -8.39 -7.12 0.86
N ILE A 59 -7.29 -7.18 0.13
CA ILE A 59 -6.93 -6.13 -0.85
C ILE A 59 -7.89 -6.16 -2.05
N GLY A 60 -8.31 -7.35 -2.50
CA GLY A 60 -9.34 -7.50 -3.52
C GLY A 60 -10.62 -6.74 -3.15
N ALA A 61 -11.17 -6.99 -1.97
CA ALA A 61 -12.37 -6.31 -1.49
C ALA A 61 -12.18 -4.78 -1.32
N LEU A 62 -11.05 -4.36 -0.73
CA LEU A 62 -10.77 -2.93 -0.51
C LEU A 62 -10.63 -2.17 -1.83
N ARG A 63 -9.90 -2.70 -2.81
CA ARG A 63 -9.74 -2.04 -4.11
C ARG A 63 -11.04 -1.98 -4.90
N GLU A 64 -11.86 -3.03 -4.86
CA GLU A 64 -13.17 -3.05 -5.51
C GLU A 64 -14.07 -1.96 -4.93
N GLN A 65 -14.16 -1.87 -3.60
CA GLN A 65 -14.94 -0.83 -2.94
C GLN A 65 -14.39 0.57 -3.26
N PHE A 66 -13.08 0.76 -3.18
CA PHE A 66 -12.46 2.06 -3.47
C PHE A 66 -12.72 2.53 -4.91
N MET A 67 -12.60 1.63 -5.90
CA MET A 67 -12.93 1.95 -7.29
C MET A 67 -14.43 2.11 -7.53
N ALA A 68 -15.28 1.48 -6.71
CA ALA A 68 -16.72 1.72 -6.76
C ALA A 68 -17.09 3.13 -6.28
N ASP A 69 -16.40 3.62 -5.25
CA ASP A 69 -16.62 4.95 -4.67
C ASP A 69 -15.94 6.06 -5.50
N HIS A 70 -14.84 5.72 -6.20
CA HIS A 70 -14.02 6.66 -6.98
C HIS A 70 -13.86 6.16 -8.42
N LYS A 71 -14.87 6.43 -9.26
CA LYS A 71 -14.98 5.89 -10.63
C LYS A 71 -13.82 6.22 -11.56
N ASN A 72 -13.10 7.30 -11.28
CA ASN A 72 -11.97 7.76 -12.08
C ASN A 72 -10.61 7.26 -11.54
N VAL A 73 -10.62 6.38 -10.53
CA VAL A 73 -9.42 5.75 -9.98
C VAL A 73 -9.34 4.29 -10.39
N THR A 74 -8.15 3.86 -10.80
CA THR A 74 -7.81 2.45 -11.03
C THR A 74 -6.80 1.99 -9.99
N VAL A 75 -7.10 0.90 -9.29
CA VAL A 75 -6.15 0.25 -8.36
C VAL A 75 -5.79 -1.11 -8.89
N THR A 76 -4.49 -1.35 -9.12
CA THR A 76 -3.95 -2.66 -9.52
C THR A 76 -3.33 -3.38 -8.34
N TYR A 77 -3.33 -4.70 -8.36
CA TYR A 77 -2.67 -5.52 -7.36
C TYR A 77 -1.96 -6.70 -8.03
N ASP A 78 -0.69 -6.87 -7.68
CA ASP A 78 0.16 -7.95 -8.17
C ASP A 78 0.66 -8.79 -6.98
N PRO A 79 0.15 -10.03 -6.78
CA PRO A 79 0.45 -10.87 -5.63
C PRO A 79 1.80 -11.60 -5.81
N THR A 80 2.90 -10.96 -5.51
CA THR A 80 4.27 -11.47 -5.71
C THR A 80 4.97 -11.92 -4.44
N GLY A 81 4.35 -11.66 -3.26
CA GLY A 81 4.91 -11.93 -1.94
C GLY A 81 5.45 -10.69 -1.24
N SER A 82 5.48 -10.72 0.12
CA SER A 82 5.82 -9.55 0.95
C SER A 82 7.19 -8.94 0.62
N GLY A 83 8.21 -9.77 0.38
CA GLY A 83 9.56 -9.29 0.05
C GLY A 83 9.58 -8.52 -1.27
N SER A 84 8.96 -9.07 -2.31
CA SER A 84 8.87 -8.45 -3.63
C SER A 84 8.08 -7.13 -3.58
N GLY A 85 7.00 -7.06 -2.80
CA GLY A 85 6.22 -5.84 -2.61
C GLY A 85 7.03 -4.73 -1.95
N ILE A 86 7.80 -5.05 -0.92
CA ILE A 86 8.69 -4.10 -0.24
C ILE A 86 9.75 -3.57 -1.20
N GLU A 87 10.39 -4.45 -1.97
CA GLU A 87 11.39 -4.05 -2.97
C GLU A 87 10.76 -3.23 -4.12
N ALA A 88 9.53 -3.55 -4.54
CA ALA A 88 8.84 -2.80 -5.59
C ALA A 88 8.61 -1.34 -5.19
N VAL A 89 8.18 -1.08 -3.94
CA VAL A 89 8.03 0.30 -3.43
C VAL A 89 9.37 0.98 -3.28
N LYS A 90 10.36 0.29 -2.72
CA LYS A 90 11.72 0.82 -2.56
C LYS A 90 12.31 1.29 -3.89
N ASN A 91 12.06 0.55 -4.97
CA ASN A 91 12.54 0.84 -6.31
C ASN A 91 11.60 1.76 -7.12
N GLY A 92 10.48 2.20 -6.55
CA GLY A 92 9.50 3.05 -7.22
C GLY A 92 8.72 2.38 -8.36
N THR A 93 8.66 1.04 -8.37
CA THR A 93 7.90 0.26 -9.37
C THR A 93 6.48 -0.05 -8.92
N ALA A 94 6.15 0.19 -7.66
CA ALA A 94 4.80 0.18 -7.12
C ALA A 94 4.62 1.36 -6.16
N ASP A 95 3.40 1.87 -6.07
CA ASP A 95 3.04 2.98 -5.17
C ASP A 95 2.86 2.49 -3.73
N ILE A 96 2.31 1.28 -3.56
CA ILE A 96 2.03 0.67 -2.26
C ILE A 96 2.58 -0.76 -2.24
N GLY A 97 3.41 -1.06 -1.24
CA GLY A 97 3.87 -2.41 -0.93
C GLY A 97 2.98 -3.08 0.10
N LEU A 98 2.62 -4.32 -0.14
CA LEU A 98 1.77 -5.12 0.73
C LEU A 98 2.62 -6.18 1.43
N ALA A 99 2.59 -6.19 2.75
CA ALA A 99 3.37 -7.13 3.56
C ALA A 99 2.51 -7.75 4.66
N SER A 100 2.63 -9.06 4.84
CA SER A 100 2.05 -9.81 5.97
C SER A 100 3.04 -9.99 7.13
N ARG A 101 3.96 -9.07 7.26
CA ARG A 101 4.93 -8.94 8.37
C ARG A 101 5.31 -7.49 8.57
N SER A 102 5.85 -7.16 9.72
CA SER A 102 6.46 -5.85 9.96
C SER A 102 7.68 -5.61 9.08
N LEU A 103 7.98 -4.34 8.81
CA LEU A 103 9.21 -3.92 8.17
C LEU A 103 10.42 -4.22 9.07
N LYS A 104 11.50 -4.70 8.46
CA LYS A 104 12.80 -4.85 9.12
C LYS A 104 13.41 -3.47 9.37
N ASP A 105 14.33 -3.38 10.33
CA ASP A 105 15.00 -2.12 10.67
C ASP A 105 15.71 -1.48 9.45
N GLN A 106 16.32 -2.31 8.60
CA GLN A 106 16.95 -1.82 7.37
C GLN A 106 15.93 -1.25 6.39
N GLU A 107 14.76 -1.89 6.24
CA GLU A 107 13.70 -1.42 5.36
C GLU A 107 13.12 -0.06 5.83
N LYS A 108 13.01 0.12 7.15
CA LYS A 108 12.64 1.42 7.76
C LYS A 108 13.76 2.47 7.56
N ALA A 109 15.02 2.07 7.70
CA ALA A 109 16.16 2.95 7.47
C ALA A 109 16.28 3.39 6.00
N ASP A 110 15.80 2.58 5.06
CA ASP A 110 15.70 2.91 3.64
C ASP A 110 14.56 3.91 3.31
N GLY A 111 13.85 4.39 4.34
CA GLY A 111 12.82 5.43 4.21
C GLY A 111 11.40 4.92 4.00
N LEU A 112 11.16 3.62 4.11
CA LEU A 112 9.81 3.05 3.99
C LEU A 112 8.99 3.32 5.25
N THR A 113 7.72 3.67 5.06
CA THR A 113 6.75 3.89 6.14
C THR A 113 5.77 2.73 6.21
N GLU A 114 5.55 2.20 7.42
CA GLU A 114 4.63 1.10 7.68
C GLU A 114 3.29 1.63 8.18
N THR A 115 2.20 1.17 7.57
CA THR A 115 0.84 1.36 8.05
C THR A 115 0.19 0.01 8.30
N VAL A 116 -0.09 -0.31 9.56
CA VAL A 116 -0.77 -1.55 9.93
C VAL A 116 -2.26 -1.40 9.65
N ILE A 117 -2.81 -2.26 8.78
CA ILE A 117 -4.23 -2.25 8.41
C ILE A 117 -5.05 -3.31 9.16
N ALA A 118 -4.43 -4.41 9.61
CA ALA A 118 -5.05 -5.47 10.37
C ALA A 118 -3.99 -6.27 11.13
N LEU A 119 -4.42 -6.99 12.17
CA LEU A 119 -3.64 -8.03 12.82
C LEU A 119 -4.15 -9.38 12.36
N ASP A 120 -3.24 -10.28 12.04
CA ASP A 120 -3.53 -11.65 11.64
C ASP A 120 -2.83 -12.62 12.59
N GLY A 121 -3.33 -13.85 12.67
CA GLY A 121 -2.79 -14.91 13.51
C GLY A 121 -2.72 -16.22 12.74
N ILE A 122 -1.59 -16.92 12.88
CA ILE A 122 -1.43 -18.27 12.35
C ILE A 122 -1.73 -19.25 13.47
N ALA A 123 -2.71 -20.14 13.26
CA ALA A 123 -3.02 -21.22 14.17
C ALA A 123 -2.48 -22.54 13.61
N VAL A 124 -1.74 -23.26 14.44
CA VAL A 124 -1.38 -24.66 14.17
C VAL A 124 -2.57 -25.53 14.58
N ILE A 125 -3.08 -26.33 13.68
CA ILE A 125 -4.20 -27.23 13.94
C ILE A 125 -3.75 -28.69 13.91
N VAL A 126 -4.34 -29.50 14.76
CA VAL A 126 -4.16 -30.96 14.77
C VAL A 126 -5.53 -31.62 14.61
N ASN A 127 -5.52 -32.94 14.36
CA ASN A 127 -6.76 -33.72 14.30
C ASN A 127 -7.54 -33.60 15.61
N ALA A 128 -8.87 -33.46 15.54
CA ALA A 128 -9.76 -33.32 16.71
C ALA A 128 -9.66 -34.51 17.71
N GLN A 129 -9.16 -35.66 17.29
CA GLN A 129 -8.94 -36.83 18.13
C GLN A 129 -7.51 -36.86 18.72
N SER A 130 -6.65 -35.93 18.36
CA SER A 130 -5.30 -35.83 18.91
C SER A 130 -5.36 -35.53 20.42
N LYS A 131 -4.48 -36.19 21.18
CA LYS A 131 -4.29 -35.87 22.60
C LYS A 131 -3.36 -34.68 22.83
N VAL A 132 -2.71 -34.18 21.79
CA VAL A 132 -1.91 -32.96 21.87
C VAL A 132 -2.83 -31.77 22.05
N THR A 133 -2.75 -31.11 23.21
CA THR A 133 -3.60 -29.97 23.55
C THR A 133 -2.88 -28.65 23.50
N ASP A 134 -1.57 -28.67 23.63
CA ASP A 134 -0.72 -27.48 23.61
C ASP A 134 0.68 -27.84 23.11
N LEU A 135 1.30 -26.92 22.38
CA LEU A 135 2.66 -27.01 21.90
C LEU A 135 3.38 -25.68 22.08
N THR A 136 4.57 -25.72 22.61
CA THR A 136 5.44 -24.54 22.63
C THR A 136 5.94 -24.21 21.22
N VAL A 137 6.29 -22.96 20.98
CA VAL A 137 6.89 -22.53 19.69
C VAL A 137 8.15 -23.33 19.37
N GLU A 138 8.94 -23.68 20.39
CA GLU A 138 10.13 -24.52 20.22
C GLU A 138 9.79 -25.96 19.77
N GLN A 139 8.75 -26.56 20.37
CA GLN A 139 8.28 -27.88 19.94
C GLN A 139 7.76 -27.86 18.51
N ILE A 140 6.98 -26.82 18.15
CA ILE A 140 6.52 -26.62 16.79
C ILE A 140 7.70 -26.51 15.82
N ALA A 141 8.72 -25.71 16.14
CA ALA A 141 9.92 -25.59 15.34
C ALA A 141 10.63 -26.96 15.15
N LYS A 142 10.82 -27.72 16.25
CA LYS A 142 11.45 -29.04 16.21
C LYS A 142 10.67 -30.07 15.37
N ILE A 143 9.35 -30.01 15.38
CA ILE A 143 8.50 -30.82 14.50
C ILE A 143 8.78 -30.49 13.03
N PHE A 144 8.71 -29.22 12.67
CA PHE A 144 8.91 -28.80 11.27
C PHE A 144 10.35 -28.92 10.79
N THR A 145 11.35 -28.99 11.67
CA THR A 145 12.76 -29.30 11.32
C THR A 145 13.07 -30.79 11.32
N GLY A 146 12.11 -31.64 11.75
CA GLY A 146 12.28 -33.07 11.80
C GLY A 146 13.14 -33.56 12.97
N GLU A 147 13.33 -32.74 14.01
CA GLU A 147 13.99 -33.16 15.27
C GLU A 147 13.03 -33.92 16.18
N ILE A 148 11.76 -33.63 16.15
CA ILE A 148 10.68 -34.38 16.79
C ILE A 148 9.89 -35.07 15.68
N THR A 149 9.86 -36.41 15.72
CA THR A 149 9.29 -37.24 14.64
C THR A 149 8.15 -38.14 15.10
N ASP A 150 7.86 -38.18 16.40
CA ASP A 150 6.79 -39.01 16.97
C ASP A 150 5.90 -38.15 17.90
N TRP A 151 4.59 -38.33 17.81
CA TRP A 151 3.63 -37.57 18.62
C TRP A 151 3.77 -37.80 20.13
N SER A 152 4.29 -38.96 20.55
CA SER A 152 4.52 -39.26 21.96
C SER A 152 5.53 -38.31 22.62
N GLU A 153 6.46 -37.73 21.85
CA GLU A 153 7.44 -36.77 22.33
C GLU A 153 6.83 -35.42 22.76
N VAL A 154 5.61 -35.17 22.33
CA VAL A 154 4.87 -33.90 22.58
C VAL A 154 3.50 -34.14 23.25
N GLY A 155 3.33 -35.28 23.91
CA GLY A 155 2.13 -35.59 24.69
C GLY A 155 0.96 -36.19 23.90
N GLY A 156 1.19 -36.59 22.67
CA GLY A 156 0.25 -37.35 21.84
C GLY A 156 0.34 -38.86 22.03
N ASP A 157 -0.51 -39.57 21.34
CA ASP A 157 -0.39 -41.02 21.21
C ASP A 157 0.83 -41.37 20.31
N PRO A 158 1.51 -42.54 20.54
CA PRO A 158 2.62 -42.96 19.69
C PRO A 158 2.21 -43.01 18.22
N GLY A 159 2.99 -42.38 17.36
CA GLY A 159 2.77 -42.34 15.93
C GLY A 159 3.68 -41.33 15.22
N ALA A 160 4.11 -41.69 14.02
CA ALA A 160 4.99 -40.84 13.23
C ALA A 160 4.31 -39.51 12.86
N ILE A 161 5.06 -38.41 13.00
CA ILE A 161 4.67 -37.09 12.49
C ILE A 161 5.04 -37.00 11.01
N SER A 162 4.08 -36.54 10.21
CA SER A 162 4.29 -36.22 8.79
C SER A 162 4.06 -34.74 8.59
N CYS A 163 5.08 -34.01 8.12
CA CYS A 163 5.02 -32.59 7.78
C CYS A 163 5.21 -32.39 6.29
#